data_711229088985a85b22d88b5cd350bbc2
#
_entry.id   711229088985a85b22d88b5cd350bbc2
#
_cell.length_a   1.000
_cell.length_b   1.000
_cell.length_c   1.000
_cell.angle_alpha   90.00
_cell.angle_beta   90.00
_cell.angle_gamma   90.00
#
_symmetry.space_group_name_H-M   'P 1'
#
loop_
_entity.id
_entity.type
_entity.pdbx_description
1 polymer ?
#
loop_
_entity_poly.entity_id
_entity_poly.type
_entity_poly.pdbx_seq_one_letter_code
_entity_poly.pdbx_strand_id
1 'polypeptide(L)'
;MKKILAEPGFLAPSGTIGADISYLLAVIFTVLFLISWIMAKRSQGTRHHKLILVSMISMIIYFVGYYYARSLGVLSFEGREGFGGPDDVYENIFKPVLITHLSLVVVGMILAFYMLSQGFRASEKVDGEYFLTDGILKIGSRKFKIVMFTIFGCWVVLQLTLLATRQNPMGASIAYALIFMTIAFVVS
;
A
#
# COMPACT_ATOMS: atom_id res chain seq x y z
N MET A 1 -0.47 -14.88 -22.29
CA MET A 1 -0.79 -14.25 -20.99
C MET A 1 -1.49 -12.89 -21.18
N LYS A 2 -0.93 -11.92 -21.96
CA LYS A 2 -1.59 -10.61 -22.22
C LYS A 2 -3.04 -10.75 -22.74
N LYS A 3 -3.31 -11.62 -23.72
CA LYS A 3 -4.64 -11.85 -24.29
C LYS A 3 -5.64 -12.32 -23.24
N ILE A 4 -5.27 -13.30 -22.39
CA ILE A 4 -6.15 -13.85 -21.36
C ILE A 4 -6.53 -12.79 -20.31
N LEU A 5 -5.55 -12.00 -19.85
CA LEU A 5 -5.80 -10.97 -18.84
C LEU A 5 -6.66 -9.81 -19.35
N ALA A 6 -6.72 -9.60 -20.66
CA ALA A 6 -7.52 -8.56 -21.31
C ALA A 6 -8.93 -9.03 -21.72
N GLU A 7 -9.27 -10.31 -21.52
CA GLU A 7 -10.62 -10.82 -21.76
C GLU A 7 -11.63 -10.26 -20.75
N PRO A 8 -12.94 -10.27 -21.07
CA PRO A 8 -13.97 -9.79 -20.14
C PRO A 8 -13.88 -10.46 -18.78
N GLY A 9 -14.07 -9.68 -17.74
CA GLY A 9 -13.98 -10.14 -16.36
C GLY A 9 -15.07 -11.13 -15.99
N PHE A 10 -14.79 -11.95 -14.98
CA PHE A 10 -15.76 -12.91 -14.43
C PHE A 10 -16.56 -12.33 -13.26
N LEU A 11 -16.07 -11.29 -12.57
CA LEU A 11 -16.83 -10.56 -11.55
C LEU A 11 -17.65 -9.42 -12.17
N ALA A 12 -17.06 -8.72 -13.15
CA ALA A 12 -17.69 -7.62 -13.85
C ALA A 12 -17.39 -7.74 -15.35
N PRO A 13 -18.40 -8.06 -16.20
CA PRO A 13 -18.20 -8.17 -17.64
C PRO A 13 -17.71 -6.89 -18.33
N SER A 14 -17.90 -5.72 -17.68
CA SER A 14 -17.35 -4.42 -18.11
C SER A 14 -15.87 -4.23 -17.75
N GLY A 15 -15.33 -5.07 -16.87
CA GLY A 15 -13.92 -5.10 -16.50
C GLY A 15 -13.15 -6.14 -17.30
N THR A 16 -11.88 -6.37 -16.91
CA THR A 16 -11.04 -7.42 -17.46
C THR A 16 -10.74 -8.48 -16.41
N ILE A 17 -10.35 -9.70 -16.84
CA ILE A 17 -9.87 -10.74 -15.93
C ILE A 17 -8.71 -10.22 -15.07
N GLY A 18 -7.83 -9.40 -15.63
CA GLY A 18 -6.73 -8.78 -14.88
C GLY A 18 -7.22 -7.86 -13.74
N ALA A 19 -8.30 -7.11 -13.98
CA ALA A 19 -8.91 -6.26 -12.95
C ALA A 19 -9.57 -7.10 -11.84
N ASP A 20 -10.28 -8.17 -12.20
CA ASP A 20 -10.93 -9.07 -11.24
C ASP A 20 -9.92 -9.80 -10.36
N ILE A 21 -8.82 -10.30 -10.93
CA ILE A 21 -7.71 -10.90 -10.17
C ILE A 21 -7.11 -9.88 -9.21
N SER A 22 -6.90 -8.65 -9.68
CA SER A 22 -6.38 -7.57 -8.83
C SER A 22 -7.30 -7.28 -7.64
N TYR A 23 -8.60 -7.25 -7.86
CA TYR A 23 -9.59 -7.08 -6.81
C TYR A 23 -9.56 -8.22 -5.78
N LEU A 24 -9.55 -9.47 -6.25
CA LEU A 24 -9.48 -10.64 -5.36
C LEU A 24 -8.19 -10.64 -4.53
N LEU A 25 -7.05 -10.31 -5.12
CA LEU A 25 -5.78 -10.19 -4.39
C LEU A 25 -5.85 -9.09 -3.32
N ALA A 26 -6.46 -7.95 -3.62
CA ALA A 26 -6.65 -6.88 -2.64
C ALA A 26 -7.52 -7.35 -1.46
N VAL A 27 -8.59 -8.10 -1.72
CA VAL A 27 -9.43 -8.70 -0.67
C VAL A 27 -8.62 -9.69 0.18
N ILE A 28 -7.85 -10.57 -0.46
CA ILE A 28 -7.00 -11.56 0.25
C ILE A 28 -6.00 -10.83 1.16
N PHE A 29 -5.29 -9.81 0.67
CA PHE A 29 -4.35 -9.05 1.51
C PHE A 29 -5.06 -8.35 2.67
N THR A 30 -6.25 -7.78 2.45
CA THR A 30 -7.05 -7.19 3.52
C THR A 30 -7.37 -8.20 4.60
N VAL A 31 -7.81 -9.40 4.23
CA VAL A 31 -8.10 -10.49 5.18
C VAL A 31 -6.83 -10.91 5.93
N LEU A 32 -5.70 -11.07 5.26
CA LEU A 32 -4.42 -11.41 5.90
C LEU A 32 -3.99 -10.34 6.93
N PHE A 33 -4.14 -9.06 6.60
CA PHE A 33 -3.86 -7.97 7.54
C PHE A 33 -4.80 -7.99 8.76
N LEU A 34 -6.10 -8.24 8.55
CA LEU A 34 -7.07 -8.38 9.64
C LEU A 34 -6.74 -9.57 10.56
N ILE A 35 -6.41 -10.73 9.99
CA ILE A 35 -5.97 -11.90 10.75
C ILE A 35 -4.71 -11.57 11.54
N SER A 36 -3.73 -10.94 10.90
CA SER A 36 -2.49 -10.52 11.55
C SER A 36 -2.74 -9.56 12.70
N TRP A 37 -3.64 -8.59 12.54
CA TRP A 37 -4.05 -7.68 13.60
C TRP A 37 -4.72 -8.40 14.79
N ILE A 38 -5.60 -9.38 14.51
CA ILE A 38 -6.21 -10.21 15.56
C ILE A 38 -5.14 -11.00 16.32
N MET A 39 -4.14 -11.56 15.63
CA MET A 39 -3.01 -12.25 16.25
C MET A 39 -2.23 -11.33 17.17
N ALA A 40 -1.96 -10.09 16.76
CA ALA A 40 -1.31 -9.10 17.62
C ALA A 40 -2.13 -8.81 18.88
N LYS A 41 -3.45 -8.63 18.75
CA LYS A 41 -4.34 -8.42 19.90
C LYS A 41 -4.40 -9.62 20.86
N ARG A 42 -4.16 -10.82 20.36
CA ARG A 42 -4.13 -12.07 21.16
C ARG A 42 -2.72 -12.37 21.71
N SER A 43 -1.81 -11.41 21.72
CA SER A 43 -0.42 -11.56 22.17
C SER A 43 0.37 -12.66 21.46
N GLN A 44 -0.02 -13.00 20.21
CA GLN A 44 0.69 -13.96 19.36
C GLN A 44 1.74 -13.23 18.50
N GLY A 45 2.68 -12.52 19.15
CA GLY A 45 3.61 -11.61 18.51
C GLY A 45 4.43 -12.24 17.39
N THR A 46 5.03 -13.41 17.61
CA THR A 46 5.84 -14.11 16.59
C THR A 46 5.02 -14.51 15.37
N ARG A 47 3.80 -15.02 15.57
CA ARG A 47 2.91 -15.38 14.45
C ARG A 47 2.44 -14.15 13.68
N HIS A 48 2.08 -13.07 14.40
CA HIS A 48 1.77 -11.78 13.80
C HIS A 48 2.93 -11.27 12.92
N HIS A 49 4.17 -11.27 13.46
CA HIS A 49 5.35 -10.81 12.76
C HIS A 49 5.61 -11.61 11.47
N LYS A 50 5.57 -12.94 11.54
CA LYS A 50 5.74 -13.82 10.36
C LYS A 50 4.65 -13.56 9.31
N LEU A 51 3.38 -13.47 9.72
CA LEU A 51 2.26 -13.25 8.80
C LEU A 51 2.29 -11.87 8.15
N ILE A 52 2.57 -10.81 8.93
CA ILE A 52 2.64 -9.44 8.40
C ILE A 52 3.79 -9.30 7.40
N LEU A 53 4.94 -9.90 7.68
CA LEU A 53 6.10 -9.88 6.79
C LEU A 53 5.78 -10.55 5.44
N VAL A 54 5.21 -11.77 5.48
CA VAL A 54 4.81 -12.47 4.25
C VAL A 54 3.77 -11.66 3.48
N SER A 55 2.76 -11.13 4.16
CA SER A 55 1.71 -10.32 3.52
C SER A 55 2.27 -9.06 2.88
N MET A 56 3.20 -8.36 3.55
CA MET A 56 3.85 -7.16 3.04
C MET A 56 4.70 -7.44 1.81
N ILE A 57 5.53 -8.48 1.84
CA ILE A 57 6.37 -8.86 0.69
C ILE A 57 5.48 -9.24 -0.49
N SER A 58 4.45 -10.06 -0.26
CA SER A 58 3.51 -10.47 -1.30
C SER A 58 2.76 -9.28 -1.91
N MET A 59 2.37 -8.32 -1.08
CA MET A 59 1.73 -7.08 -1.53
C MET A 59 2.68 -6.23 -2.39
N ILE A 60 3.95 -6.11 -2.03
CA ILE A 60 4.94 -5.37 -2.83
C ILE A 60 5.13 -6.04 -4.19
N ILE A 61 5.28 -7.37 -4.22
CA ILE A 61 5.38 -8.14 -5.47
C ILE A 61 4.12 -7.93 -6.33
N TYR A 62 2.95 -7.98 -5.69
CA TYR A 62 1.69 -7.70 -6.38
C TYR A 62 1.67 -6.28 -6.97
N PHE A 63 2.07 -5.25 -6.23
CA PHE A 63 2.12 -3.88 -6.75
C PHE A 63 3.02 -3.74 -7.98
N VAL A 64 4.21 -4.36 -7.94
CA VAL A 64 5.12 -4.38 -9.11
C VAL A 64 4.44 -5.05 -10.30
N GLY A 65 3.83 -6.21 -10.08
CA GLY A 65 3.08 -6.94 -11.11
C GLY A 65 1.89 -6.16 -11.65
N TYR A 66 1.15 -5.48 -10.77
CA TYR A 66 0.03 -4.62 -11.14
C TYR A 66 0.46 -3.46 -12.06
N TYR A 67 1.51 -2.73 -11.71
CA TYR A 67 2.02 -1.65 -12.55
C TYR A 67 2.55 -2.16 -13.89
N TYR A 68 3.20 -3.31 -13.90
CA TYR A 68 3.61 -3.97 -15.14
C TYR A 68 2.40 -4.35 -16.01
N ALA A 69 1.39 -4.99 -15.45
CA ALA A 69 0.16 -5.34 -16.15
C ALA A 69 -0.58 -4.10 -16.69
N ARG A 70 -0.60 -3.02 -15.91
CA ARG A 70 -1.14 -1.72 -16.32
C ARG A 70 -0.39 -1.16 -17.52
N SER A 71 0.93 -1.19 -17.53
CA SER A 71 1.74 -0.71 -18.67
C SER A 71 1.49 -1.51 -19.96
N LEU A 72 1.00 -2.75 -19.84
CA LEU A 72 0.60 -3.59 -20.96
C LEU A 72 -0.84 -3.33 -21.44
N GLY A 73 -1.62 -2.47 -20.75
CA GLY A 73 -3.01 -2.19 -21.07
C GLY A 73 -3.95 -3.38 -20.87
N VAL A 74 -3.66 -4.28 -19.92
CA VAL A 74 -4.50 -5.45 -19.60
C VAL A 74 -5.42 -5.23 -18.41
N LEU A 75 -5.30 -4.09 -17.75
CA LEU A 75 -6.24 -3.63 -16.74
C LEU A 75 -7.33 -2.79 -17.43
N SER A 76 -8.51 -2.71 -16.79
CA SER A 76 -9.63 -1.90 -17.32
C SER A 76 -9.21 -0.46 -17.61
N PHE A 77 -9.96 0.17 -18.51
CA PHE A 77 -9.79 1.59 -18.84
C PHE A 77 -9.67 2.46 -17.59
N GLU A 78 -8.83 3.48 -17.69
CA GLU A 78 -8.55 4.37 -16.57
C GLU A 78 -9.38 5.66 -16.65
N GLY A 79 -9.55 6.26 -15.48
CA GLY A 79 -10.23 7.53 -15.39
C GLY A 79 -11.71 7.43 -15.76
N ARG A 80 -12.19 8.45 -16.47
CA ARG A 80 -13.59 8.58 -16.82
C ARG A 80 -14.11 7.45 -17.73
N GLU A 81 -13.28 7.03 -18.69
CA GLU A 81 -13.63 5.98 -19.65
C GLU A 81 -13.92 4.63 -18.99
N GLY A 82 -13.17 4.30 -17.93
CA GLY A 82 -13.38 3.05 -17.19
C GLY A 82 -14.51 3.07 -16.18
N PHE A 83 -15.03 4.25 -15.83
CA PHE A 83 -16.06 4.37 -14.80
C PHE A 83 -17.44 3.89 -15.25
N GLY A 84 -17.84 4.20 -16.49
CA GLY A 84 -19.11 3.76 -17.08
C GLY A 84 -20.40 4.34 -16.48
N GLY A 85 -20.29 5.16 -15.42
CA GLY A 85 -21.42 5.79 -14.73
C GLY A 85 -21.64 7.26 -15.13
N PRO A 86 -22.61 7.96 -14.50
CA PRO A 86 -22.90 9.38 -14.72
C PRO A 86 -21.71 10.29 -14.37
N ASP A 87 -21.57 11.43 -15.04
CA ASP A 87 -20.46 12.37 -14.85
C ASP A 87 -20.46 13.01 -13.46
N ASP A 88 -21.61 13.33 -12.93
CA ASP A 88 -21.78 13.89 -11.60
C ASP A 88 -21.32 12.93 -10.50
N VAL A 89 -21.60 11.64 -10.65
CA VAL A 89 -21.11 10.59 -9.71
C VAL A 89 -19.60 10.41 -9.83
N TYR A 90 -19.05 10.48 -11.05
CA TYR A 90 -17.62 10.40 -11.26
C TYR A 90 -16.87 11.55 -10.58
N GLU A 91 -17.29 12.80 -10.84
CA GLU A 91 -16.58 13.97 -10.32
C GLU A 91 -16.79 14.19 -8.81
N ASN A 92 -18.01 13.99 -8.31
CA ASN A 92 -18.37 14.35 -6.94
C ASN A 92 -18.22 13.21 -5.93
N ILE A 93 -18.17 11.96 -6.36
CA ILE A 93 -18.08 10.79 -5.47
C ILE A 93 -16.84 9.97 -5.78
N PHE A 94 -16.74 9.42 -7.00
CA PHE A 94 -15.68 8.47 -7.33
C PHE A 94 -14.29 9.10 -7.26
N LYS A 95 -14.08 10.23 -7.87
CA LYS A 95 -12.79 10.93 -7.92
C LYS A 95 -12.29 11.38 -6.54
N PRO A 96 -13.10 12.02 -5.68
CA PRO A 96 -12.69 12.34 -4.30
C PRO A 96 -12.35 11.08 -3.48
N VAL A 97 -13.15 10.02 -3.58
CA VAL A 97 -12.89 8.75 -2.89
C VAL A 97 -11.58 8.13 -3.37
N LEU A 98 -11.33 8.10 -4.68
CA LEU A 98 -10.09 7.60 -5.27
C LEU A 98 -8.88 8.40 -4.79
N ILE A 99 -8.94 9.74 -4.80
CA ILE A 99 -7.84 10.60 -4.33
C ILE A 99 -7.57 10.34 -2.85
N THR A 100 -8.62 10.26 -2.03
CA THR A 100 -8.48 9.95 -0.60
C THR A 100 -7.84 8.57 -0.39
N HIS A 101 -8.30 7.56 -1.12
CA HIS A 101 -7.74 6.21 -1.06
C HIS A 101 -6.24 6.20 -1.42
N LEU A 102 -5.86 6.79 -2.55
CA LEU A 102 -4.46 6.86 -2.97
C LEU A 102 -3.59 7.61 -1.96
N SER A 103 -4.12 8.67 -1.36
CA SER A 103 -3.45 9.42 -0.29
C SER A 103 -3.18 8.55 0.93
N LEU A 104 -4.18 7.79 1.37
CA LEU A 104 -4.04 6.87 2.50
C LEU A 104 -3.08 5.72 2.18
N VAL A 105 -3.06 5.21 0.96
CA VAL A 105 -2.12 4.18 0.52
C VAL A 105 -0.68 4.67 0.63
N VAL A 106 -0.38 5.89 0.16
CA VAL A 106 0.98 6.46 0.25
C VAL A 106 1.44 6.57 1.71
N VAL A 107 0.62 7.15 2.58
CA VAL A 107 0.93 7.26 4.02
C VAL A 107 1.05 5.88 4.66
N GLY A 108 0.13 4.97 4.35
CA GLY A 108 0.12 3.60 4.85
C GLY A 108 1.37 2.81 4.46
N MET A 109 1.86 2.97 3.23
CA MET A 109 3.10 2.33 2.77
C MET A 109 4.32 2.80 3.57
N ILE A 110 4.46 4.11 3.79
CA ILE A 110 5.57 4.67 4.58
C ILE A 110 5.54 4.11 6.01
N LEU A 111 4.36 4.12 6.63
CA LEU A 111 4.15 3.54 7.96
C LEU A 111 4.47 2.05 8.01
N ALA A 112 4.05 1.29 7.00
CA ALA A 112 4.27 -0.14 6.93
C ALA A 112 5.77 -0.49 6.88
N PHE A 113 6.57 0.21 6.07
CA PHE A 113 8.02 0.03 6.03
C PHE A 113 8.70 0.41 7.35
N TYR A 114 8.27 1.50 7.97
CA TYR A 114 8.76 1.87 9.29
C TYR A 114 8.45 0.78 10.33
N MET A 115 7.20 0.32 10.40
CA MET A 115 6.80 -0.74 11.33
C MET A 115 7.51 -2.05 11.07
N LEU A 116 7.76 -2.40 9.81
CA LEU A 116 8.51 -3.58 9.42
C LEU A 116 9.96 -3.51 9.96
N SER A 117 10.62 -2.36 9.79
CA SER A 117 11.96 -2.14 10.30
C SER A 117 12.01 -2.26 11.84
N GLN A 118 11.04 -1.70 12.54
CA GLN A 118 10.94 -1.87 14.01
C GLN A 118 10.67 -3.32 14.41
N GLY A 119 9.88 -4.05 13.65
CA GLY A 119 9.64 -5.48 13.85
C GLY A 119 10.94 -6.30 13.78
N PHE A 120 11.81 -6.02 12.79
CA PHE A 120 13.12 -6.68 12.69
C PHE A 120 14.03 -6.31 13.86
N ARG A 121 14.02 -5.07 14.33
CA ARG A 121 14.81 -4.64 15.50
C ARG A 121 14.33 -5.26 16.81
N ALA A 122 13.06 -5.62 16.90
CA ALA A 122 12.45 -6.30 18.05
C ALA A 122 12.58 -7.81 17.97
N SER A 123 13.20 -8.38 16.96
CA SER A 123 13.34 -9.81 16.77
C SER A 123 14.77 -10.29 17.09
N GLU A 124 14.86 -11.45 17.74
CA GLU A 124 16.10 -12.16 17.99
C GLU A 124 16.11 -13.47 17.19
N LYS A 125 17.29 -13.86 16.71
CA LYS A 125 17.45 -15.12 15.97
C LYS A 125 17.91 -16.21 16.94
N VAL A 126 17.03 -17.18 17.19
CA VAL A 126 17.30 -18.36 18.02
C VAL A 126 17.14 -19.60 17.15
N ASP A 127 18.16 -20.45 17.10
CA ASP A 127 18.18 -21.70 16.31
C ASP A 127 17.75 -21.54 14.82
N GLY A 128 18.10 -20.42 14.23
CA GLY A 128 17.78 -20.13 12.82
C GLY A 128 16.40 -19.50 12.59
N GLU A 129 15.55 -19.44 13.59
CA GLU A 129 14.23 -18.79 13.52
C GLU A 129 14.23 -17.44 14.24
N TYR A 130 13.39 -16.51 13.71
CA TYR A 130 13.19 -15.20 14.33
C TYR A 130 12.02 -15.23 15.32
N PHE A 131 12.31 -14.85 16.54
CA PHE A 131 11.33 -14.67 17.63
C PHE A 131 11.31 -13.21 18.06
N LEU A 132 10.14 -12.71 18.46
CA LEU A 132 10.07 -11.40 19.09
C LEU A 132 10.64 -11.49 20.50
N THR A 133 11.51 -10.53 20.84
CA THR A 133 12.01 -10.38 22.21
C THR A 133 10.88 -9.93 23.14
N ASP A 134 10.85 -10.47 24.36
CA ASP A 134 9.90 -10.10 25.41
C ASP A 134 10.18 -8.71 26.02
N GLY A 135 10.86 -7.85 25.29
CA GLY A 135 11.22 -6.51 25.71
C GLY A 135 10.30 -5.43 25.14
N ILE A 136 10.13 -4.35 25.89
CA ILE A 136 9.49 -3.13 25.37
C ILE A 136 10.51 -2.43 24.48
N LEU A 137 10.30 -2.43 23.17
CA LEU A 137 11.07 -1.62 22.24
C LEU A 137 10.83 -0.14 22.59
N LYS A 138 11.80 0.50 23.22
CA LYS A 138 11.75 1.94 23.49
C LYS A 138 11.99 2.70 22.18
N ILE A 139 10.94 2.83 21.38
CA ILE A 139 10.94 3.75 20.26
C ILE A 139 10.87 5.15 20.86
N GLY A 140 11.87 5.98 20.56
CA GLY A 140 11.86 7.39 20.98
C GLY A 140 10.63 8.08 20.36
N SER A 141 9.53 8.13 21.09
CA SER A 141 8.23 8.63 20.59
C SER A 141 8.34 10.03 19.99
N ARG A 142 9.28 10.83 20.48
CA ARG A 142 9.56 12.15 19.92
C ARG A 142 10.19 12.08 18.53
N LYS A 143 11.19 11.22 18.33
CA LYS A 143 11.83 11.02 17.02
C LYS A 143 10.83 10.47 16.00
N PHE A 144 10.06 9.47 16.40
CA PHE A 144 8.98 8.91 15.58
C PHE A 144 7.99 9.98 15.12
N LYS A 145 7.45 10.78 16.04
CA LYS A 145 6.51 11.86 15.73
C LYS A 145 7.13 12.87 14.76
N ILE A 146 8.37 13.30 15.00
CA ILE A 146 9.06 14.26 14.13
C ILE A 146 9.17 13.69 12.71
N VAL A 147 9.66 12.45 12.55
CA VAL A 147 9.79 11.81 11.23
C VAL A 147 8.44 11.72 10.54
N MET A 148 7.40 11.25 11.25
CA MET A 148 6.06 11.10 10.68
C MET A 148 5.44 12.43 10.26
N PHE A 149 5.51 13.47 11.12
CA PHE A 149 4.99 14.80 10.78
C PHE A 149 5.76 15.44 9.63
N THR A 150 7.08 15.23 9.56
CA THR A 150 7.90 15.74 8.44
C THR A 150 7.50 15.06 7.13
N ILE A 151 7.42 13.72 7.11
CA ILE A 151 7.03 12.96 5.92
C ILE A 151 5.63 13.36 5.46
N PHE A 152 4.67 13.41 6.38
CA PHE A 152 3.30 13.79 6.07
C PHE A 152 3.20 15.25 5.59
N GLY A 153 3.87 16.16 6.25
CA GLY A 153 3.89 17.59 5.88
C GLY A 153 4.49 17.79 4.48
N CYS A 154 5.63 17.20 4.19
CA CYS A 154 6.25 17.25 2.86
C CYS A 154 5.34 16.65 1.78
N TRP A 155 4.66 15.54 2.10
CA TRP A 155 3.71 14.93 1.17
C TRP A 155 2.51 15.85 0.88
N VAL A 156 1.92 16.48 1.91
CA VAL A 156 0.83 17.44 1.73
C VAL A 156 1.27 18.63 0.85
N VAL A 157 2.46 19.19 1.10
CA VAL A 157 3.01 20.27 0.28
C VAL A 157 3.19 19.82 -1.16
N LEU A 158 3.73 18.62 -1.40
CA LEU A 158 3.86 18.04 -2.73
C LEU A 158 2.51 17.94 -3.44
N GLN A 159 1.48 17.38 -2.77
CA GLN A 159 0.14 17.24 -3.36
C GLN A 159 -0.48 18.59 -3.73
N LEU A 160 -0.36 19.59 -2.83
CA LEU A 160 -0.86 20.94 -3.10
C LEU A 160 -0.15 21.59 -4.28
N THR A 161 1.18 21.41 -4.40
CA THR A 161 1.97 21.93 -5.50
C THR A 161 1.57 21.29 -6.83
N LEU A 162 1.41 19.95 -6.86
CA LEU A 162 1.00 19.22 -8.07
C LEU A 162 -0.41 19.58 -8.50
N LEU A 163 -1.32 19.78 -7.55
CA LEU A 163 -2.67 20.23 -7.81
C LEU A 163 -2.67 21.66 -8.42
N ALA A 164 -1.88 22.57 -7.85
CA ALA A 164 -1.75 23.93 -8.34
C ALA A 164 -1.14 24.02 -9.75
N THR A 165 -0.20 23.13 -10.06
CA THR A 165 0.46 23.08 -11.39
C THR A 165 -0.29 22.23 -12.41
N ARG A 166 -1.44 21.66 -12.06
CA ARG A 166 -2.24 20.73 -12.89
C ARG A 166 -1.45 19.54 -13.45
N GLN A 167 -0.38 19.14 -12.79
CA GLN A 167 0.41 17.96 -13.17
C GLN A 167 -0.24 16.69 -12.64
N ASN A 168 0.05 15.55 -13.26
CA ASN A 168 -0.45 14.26 -12.79
C ASN A 168 0.19 13.91 -11.43
N PRO A 169 -0.57 13.91 -10.33
CA PRO A 169 -0.01 13.74 -8.98
C PRO A 169 0.44 12.30 -8.70
N MET A 170 -0.01 11.31 -9.49
CA MET A 170 0.17 9.90 -9.17
C MET A 170 1.62 9.46 -9.28
N GLY A 171 2.28 9.74 -10.39
CA GLY A 171 3.69 9.36 -10.61
C GLY A 171 4.63 10.01 -9.60
N ALA A 172 4.43 11.29 -9.31
CA ALA A 172 5.22 12.01 -8.32
C ALA A 172 4.97 11.50 -6.91
N SER A 173 3.73 11.12 -6.55
CA SER A 173 3.41 10.54 -5.25
C SER A 173 4.07 9.18 -5.05
N ILE A 174 4.16 8.34 -6.09
CA ILE A 174 4.85 7.05 -6.02
C ILE A 174 6.35 7.26 -5.84
N ALA A 175 6.97 8.13 -6.62
CA ALA A 175 8.39 8.44 -6.50
C ALA A 175 8.71 8.98 -5.09
N TYR A 176 7.89 9.88 -4.56
CA TYR A 176 7.99 10.39 -3.21
C TYR A 176 7.90 9.27 -2.16
N ALA A 177 6.90 8.38 -2.28
CA ALA A 177 6.73 7.26 -1.36
C ALA A 177 7.98 6.37 -1.34
N LEU A 178 8.53 6.01 -2.50
CA LEU A 178 9.73 5.19 -2.62
C LEU A 178 10.95 5.84 -1.97
N ILE A 179 11.18 7.13 -2.20
CA ILE A 179 12.28 7.88 -1.61
C ILE A 179 12.16 7.91 -0.09
N PHE A 180 10.99 8.29 0.43
CA PHE A 180 10.79 8.42 1.89
C PHE A 180 10.69 7.08 2.61
N MET A 181 10.22 6.00 1.96
CA MET A 181 10.32 4.65 2.49
C MET A 181 11.77 4.25 2.69
N THR A 182 12.63 4.53 1.70
CA THR A 182 14.06 4.25 1.80
C THR A 182 14.70 5.06 2.94
N ILE A 183 14.39 6.35 3.07
CA ILE A 183 14.88 7.19 4.17
C ILE A 183 14.39 6.66 5.52
N ALA A 184 13.10 6.34 5.64
CA ALA A 184 12.53 5.81 6.87
C ALA A 184 13.18 4.48 7.28
N PHE A 185 13.51 3.62 6.31
CA PHE A 185 14.22 2.36 6.55
C PHE A 185 15.65 2.57 7.02
N VAL A 186 16.37 3.55 6.43
CA VAL A 186 17.77 3.82 6.78
C VAL A 186 17.90 4.52 8.14
N VAL A 187 16.93 5.37 8.51
CA VAL A 187 16.98 6.17 9.75
C VAL A 187 16.41 5.43 10.95
N SER A 188 15.62 4.36 10.75
CA SER A 188 15.03 3.55 11.80
C SER A 188 15.95 2.46 12.30
#